data_64ed2cbff45bca00e87caa17062662f6
#
_entry.id   64ed2cbff45bca00e87caa17062662f6
#
_cell.length_a   1.000
_cell.length_b   1.000
_cell.length_c   1.000
_cell.angle_alpha   90.00
_cell.angle_beta   90.00
_cell.angle_gamma   90.00
#
_symmetry.space_group_name_H-M   'P 1'
#
loop_
_entity.id
_entity.type
_entity.pdbx_description
1 polymer ?
#
loop_
_entity_poly.entity_id
_entity_poly.type
_entity_poly.pdbx_seq_one_letter_code
_entity_poly.pdbx_strand_id
1 'polypeptide(L)'
;MRKLHLMIIVALLTVVSVSAKTKKQLVVLHTNDTHSCIMPLNENLDNKDLAGRGGFVRRINMLKEQRQQQPDLLLFDSGDFSQGSGFYTLFRGEVEIGLMNQMGYDAVTIGNHEFDFGLENMAKLFRMAQFPVVCSNYDFTGTPCEGLVKDYITLKRNGLKIGIYALGAPLKGLVANKNCEGVGFLDPIETSKKYIDILRHREKCDVVICLSHLGWAVSEYPDQHFMSEVQGLDLVLGGHTHTYMPTLEYAPDKTGKQIPDDQNGKHGVFIGKLVLTFEK
;
A
#
# COMPACT_ATOMS: atom_id res chain seq x y z
N MET A 1 58.09 -0.98 -65.66
CA MET A 1 57.49 -1.69 -64.51
C MET A 1 56.79 -0.70 -63.65
N ARG A 2 55.45 -0.68 -63.71
CA ARG A 2 54.59 0.23 -62.89
C ARG A 2 54.26 -0.50 -61.58
N LYS A 3 54.65 0.04 -60.44
CA LYS A 3 54.29 -0.46 -59.12
C LYS A 3 52.88 0.00 -58.76
N LEU A 4 51.97 -0.96 -58.63
CA LEU A 4 50.60 -0.72 -58.18
C LEU A 4 50.60 -0.67 -56.63
N HIS A 5 50.23 0.51 -56.03
CA HIS A 5 50.05 0.67 -54.58
C HIS A 5 48.63 0.37 -54.25
N LEU A 6 48.38 -0.73 -53.53
CA LEU A 6 47.06 -1.09 -53.01
C LEU A 6 46.86 -0.34 -51.69
N MET A 7 45.96 0.67 -51.67
CA MET A 7 45.51 1.33 -50.46
C MET A 7 44.39 0.50 -49.84
N ILE A 8 44.66 -0.10 -48.67
CA ILE A 8 43.65 -0.77 -47.88
C ILE A 8 43.00 0.30 -46.99
N ILE A 9 41.74 0.66 -47.27
CA ILE A 9 40.91 1.51 -46.40
C ILE A 9 40.27 0.60 -45.36
N VAL A 10 40.73 0.65 -44.10
CA VAL A 10 40.09 0.01 -42.97
C VAL A 10 39.02 0.94 -42.48
N ALA A 11 37.76 0.65 -42.83
CA ALA A 11 36.59 1.35 -42.25
C ALA A 11 36.37 0.83 -40.84
N LEU A 12 36.66 1.68 -39.83
CA LEU A 12 36.35 1.41 -38.43
C LEU A 12 34.83 1.67 -38.21
N LEU A 13 34.05 0.60 -38.24
CA LEU A 13 32.62 0.67 -37.84
C LEU A 13 32.54 0.82 -36.32
N THR A 14 32.43 2.03 -35.84
CA THR A 14 32.02 2.27 -34.43
C THR A 14 30.56 1.93 -34.27
N VAL A 15 30.26 0.77 -33.69
CA VAL A 15 28.91 0.42 -33.27
C VAL A 15 28.58 1.26 -32.03
N VAL A 16 27.86 2.35 -32.26
CA VAL A 16 27.26 3.11 -31.17
C VAL A 16 26.07 2.30 -30.66
N SER A 17 26.25 1.57 -29.58
CA SER A 17 25.15 0.92 -28.87
C SER A 17 24.25 2.00 -28.23
N VAL A 18 23.20 2.37 -28.94
CA VAL A 18 22.13 3.14 -28.32
C VAL A 18 21.39 2.20 -27.38
N SER A 19 21.70 2.28 -26.09
CA SER A 19 20.92 1.58 -25.08
C SER A 19 19.53 2.19 -25.06
N ALA A 20 18.56 1.52 -25.65
CA ALA A 20 17.17 1.91 -25.55
C ALA A 20 16.76 1.81 -24.06
N LYS A 21 16.33 2.91 -23.47
CA LYS A 21 15.77 2.91 -22.12
C LYS A 21 14.59 1.95 -22.09
N THR A 22 14.70 0.91 -21.29
CA THR A 22 13.60 -0.04 -21.12
C THR A 22 12.57 0.54 -20.19
N LYS A 23 11.32 0.70 -20.67
CA LYS A 23 10.18 1.09 -19.84
C LYS A 23 9.71 -0.13 -19.05
N LYS A 24 9.64 0.01 -17.73
CA LYS A 24 9.08 -0.98 -16.83
C LYS A 24 7.78 -0.47 -16.26
N GLN A 25 6.79 -1.34 -16.12
CA GLN A 25 5.48 -0.98 -15.56
C GLN A 25 5.19 -1.83 -14.34
N LEU A 26 4.55 -1.22 -13.35
CA LEU A 26 3.93 -1.89 -12.21
C LEU A 26 2.43 -1.58 -12.24
N VAL A 27 1.62 -2.61 -12.18
CA VAL A 27 0.19 -2.48 -11.94
C VAL A 27 -0.05 -2.67 -10.46
N VAL A 28 -0.60 -1.67 -9.80
CA VAL A 28 -0.93 -1.68 -8.37
C VAL A 28 -2.45 -1.59 -8.23
N LEU A 29 -3.02 -2.53 -7.52
CA LEU A 29 -4.39 -2.45 -7.01
C LEU A 29 -4.33 -2.20 -5.51
N HIS A 30 -5.28 -1.43 -4.99
CA HIS A 30 -5.35 -1.24 -3.55
C HIS A 30 -6.78 -1.01 -3.05
N THR A 31 -6.98 -1.37 -1.79
CA THR A 31 -8.18 -1.14 -1.00
C THR A 31 -7.81 -0.40 0.29
N ASN A 32 -8.79 0.22 0.91
CA ASN A 32 -8.71 0.85 2.22
C ASN A 32 -10.11 0.86 2.84
N ASP A 33 -10.19 0.95 4.17
CA ASP A 33 -11.43 1.19 4.91
C ASP A 33 -12.58 0.26 4.45
N THR A 34 -12.28 -1.03 4.28
CA THR A 34 -13.29 -1.96 3.78
C THR A 34 -14.35 -2.30 4.84
N HIS A 35 -14.08 -2.01 6.11
CA HIS A 35 -15.00 -2.02 7.24
C HIS A 35 -15.91 -3.24 7.24
N SER A 36 -15.31 -4.43 7.15
CA SER A 36 -16.06 -5.69 7.18
C SER A 36 -17.29 -5.73 6.24
N CYS A 37 -17.27 -4.96 5.15
CA CYS A 37 -18.37 -4.97 4.18
C CYS A 37 -18.34 -6.26 3.35
N ILE A 38 -18.65 -7.39 4.02
CA ILE A 38 -18.62 -8.75 3.45
C ILE A 38 -19.67 -8.89 2.36
N MET A 39 -20.90 -8.46 2.66
CA MET A 39 -22.00 -8.44 1.70
C MET A 39 -21.97 -7.15 0.88
N PRO A 40 -22.53 -7.14 -0.32
CA PRO A 40 -22.78 -5.90 -1.04
C PRO A 40 -23.60 -4.92 -0.20
N LEU A 41 -23.44 -3.63 -0.46
CA LEU A 41 -24.29 -2.61 0.15
C LEU A 41 -25.76 -2.85 -0.21
N ASN A 42 -26.66 -2.37 0.65
CA ASN A 42 -28.10 -2.52 0.45
C ASN A 42 -28.53 -1.92 -0.90
N GLU A 43 -29.32 -2.67 -1.68
CA GLU A 43 -29.85 -2.23 -2.98
C GLU A 43 -30.84 -1.05 -2.86
N ASN A 44 -31.40 -0.84 -1.66
CA ASN A 44 -32.36 0.23 -1.37
C ASN A 44 -31.73 1.49 -0.77
N LEU A 45 -30.38 1.65 -0.84
CA LEU A 45 -29.75 2.89 -0.45
C LEU A 45 -30.27 4.08 -1.26
N ASP A 46 -30.37 5.23 -0.62
CA ASP A 46 -30.77 6.49 -1.28
C ASP A 46 -29.75 6.88 -2.35
N ASN A 47 -28.44 6.72 -2.04
CA ASN A 47 -27.39 6.89 -3.02
C ASN A 47 -27.35 5.70 -3.99
N LYS A 48 -27.96 5.90 -5.18
CA LYS A 48 -28.08 4.88 -6.22
C LYS A 48 -26.72 4.50 -6.85
N ASP A 49 -25.73 5.35 -6.75
CA ASP A 49 -24.37 5.06 -7.25
C ASP A 49 -23.63 4.06 -6.36
N LEU A 50 -24.06 3.88 -5.12
CA LEU A 50 -23.47 2.93 -4.17
C LEU A 50 -24.36 1.71 -3.94
N ALA A 51 -25.68 1.82 -4.19
CA ALA A 51 -26.67 0.76 -3.91
C ALA A 51 -26.28 -0.56 -4.58
N GLY A 52 -26.28 -1.65 -3.82
CA GLY A 52 -25.98 -2.99 -4.31
C GLY A 52 -24.51 -3.23 -4.71
N ARG A 53 -23.61 -2.26 -4.54
CA ARG A 53 -22.18 -2.41 -4.91
C ARG A 53 -21.34 -2.99 -3.78
N GLY A 54 -20.08 -3.31 -4.10
CA GLY A 54 -19.11 -3.86 -3.15
C GLY A 54 -19.32 -5.35 -2.88
N GLY A 55 -18.87 -5.79 -1.71
CA GLY A 55 -18.89 -7.18 -1.26
C GLY A 55 -17.62 -7.96 -1.60
N PHE A 56 -17.16 -8.78 -0.64
CA PHE A 56 -15.89 -9.51 -0.76
C PHE A 56 -15.87 -10.54 -1.89
N VAL A 57 -16.97 -11.25 -2.13
CA VAL A 57 -17.04 -12.27 -3.20
C VAL A 57 -16.85 -11.65 -4.59
N ARG A 58 -17.49 -10.49 -4.84
CA ARG A 58 -17.32 -9.77 -6.11
C ARG A 58 -15.89 -9.28 -6.25
N ARG A 59 -15.29 -8.77 -5.17
CA ARG A 59 -13.90 -8.33 -5.13
C ARG A 59 -12.93 -9.46 -5.43
N ILE A 60 -13.09 -10.63 -4.80
CA ILE A 60 -12.30 -11.84 -5.09
C ILE A 60 -12.37 -12.21 -6.57
N ASN A 61 -13.58 -12.23 -7.16
CA ASN A 61 -13.74 -12.60 -8.57
C ASN A 61 -13.06 -11.58 -9.50
N MET A 62 -13.25 -10.28 -9.26
CA MET A 62 -12.59 -9.22 -10.01
C MET A 62 -11.05 -9.34 -9.91
N LEU A 63 -10.50 -9.59 -8.71
CA LEU A 63 -9.06 -9.77 -8.52
C LEU A 63 -8.52 -11.00 -9.26
N LYS A 64 -9.27 -12.11 -9.30
CA LYS A 64 -8.90 -13.29 -10.11
C LYS A 64 -8.81 -12.94 -11.61
N GLU A 65 -9.77 -12.20 -12.14
CA GLU A 65 -9.77 -11.74 -13.54
C GLU A 65 -8.59 -10.79 -13.82
N GLN A 66 -8.35 -9.82 -12.91
CA GLN A 66 -7.21 -8.90 -13.05
C GLN A 66 -5.86 -9.64 -13.02
N ARG A 67 -5.69 -10.65 -12.17
CA ARG A 67 -4.46 -11.45 -12.11
C ARG A 67 -4.26 -12.33 -13.35
N GLN A 68 -5.32 -12.79 -14.00
CA GLN A 68 -5.20 -13.50 -15.29
C GLN A 68 -4.66 -12.58 -16.39
N GLN A 69 -5.06 -11.30 -16.39
CA GLN A 69 -4.61 -10.30 -17.36
C GLN A 69 -3.23 -9.72 -17.01
N GLN A 70 -2.93 -9.59 -15.72
CA GLN A 70 -1.73 -8.99 -15.15
C GLN A 70 -1.18 -9.88 -14.02
N PRO A 71 -0.46 -10.97 -14.33
CA PRO A 71 0.02 -11.91 -13.31
C PRO A 71 0.95 -11.29 -12.26
N ASP A 72 1.67 -10.22 -12.65
CA ASP A 72 2.62 -9.49 -11.80
C ASP A 72 2.00 -8.30 -11.05
N LEU A 73 0.66 -8.15 -11.06
CA LEU A 73 0.02 -7.07 -10.30
C LEU A 73 0.34 -7.18 -8.82
N LEU A 74 0.45 -6.02 -8.17
CA LEU A 74 0.55 -5.88 -6.72
C LEU A 74 -0.83 -5.53 -6.15
N LEU A 75 -1.13 -6.05 -4.96
CA LEU A 75 -2.36 -5.75 -4.24
C LEU A 75 -2.04 -5.35 -2.80
N PHE A 76 -2.48 -4.16 -2.39
CA PHE A 76 -2.27 -3.61 -1.05
C PHE A 76 -3.58 -3.25 -0.36
N ASP A 77 -3.55 -3.18 0.98
CA ASP A 77 -4.65 -2.63 1.79
C ASP A 77 -4.11 -1.63 2.80
N SER A 78 -4.76 -0.47 2.89
CA SER A 78 -4.33 0.63 3.75
C SER A 78 -5.06 0.66 5.10
N GLY A 79 -5.49 -0.49 5.61
CA GLY A 79 -6.06 -0.66 6.95
C GLY A 79 -7.57 -0.41 7.04
N ASP A 80 -8.10 -0.58 8.25
CA ASP A 80 -9.53 -0.56 8.57
C ASP A 80 -10.33 -1.57 7.71
N PHE A 81 -9.78 -2.79 7.59
CA PHE A 81 -10.54 -3.91 7.02
C PHE A 81 -11.54 -4.49 8.05
N SER A 82 -11.34 -4.22 9.33
CA SER A 82 -12.15 -4.60 10.47
C SER A 82 -13.32 -3.63 10.69
N GLN A 83 -14.27 -4.02 11.55
CA GLN A 83 -15.40 -3.20 12.03
C GLN A 83 -16.46 -2.88 10.96
N GLY A 84 -17.73 -2.85 11.36
CA GLY A 84 -18.85 -2.35 10.53
C GLY A 84 -19.92 -3.38 10.18
N SER A 85 -19.73 -4.68 10.43
CA SER A 85 -20.73 -5.70 10.12
C SER A 85 -21.06 -6.63 11.28
N GLY A 86 -22.18 -7.36 11.16
CA GLY A 86 -22.52 -8.45 12.07
C GLY A 86 -21.50 -9.60 12.04
N PHE A 87 -20.83 -9.81 10.90
CA PHE A 87 -19.75 -10.80 10.79
C PHE A 87 -18.60 -10.44 11.72
N TYR A 88 -18.15 -9.18 11.68
CA TYR A 88 -17.08 -8.73 12.57
C TYR A 88 -17.47 -8.82 14.06
N THR A 89 -18.69 -8.45 14.39
CA THR A 89 -19.19 -8.54 15.77
C THR A 89 -19.18 -9.99 16.29
N LEU A 90 -19.56 -10.96 15.45
CA LEU A 90 -19.66 -12.37 15.84
C LEU A 90 -18.31 -13.09 15.76
N PHE A 91 -17.52 -12.84 14.71
CA PHE A 91 -16.31 -13.59 14.39
C PHE A 91 -15.01 -12.80 14.61
N ARG A 92 -15.11 -11.53 15.06
CA ARG A 92 -13.99 -10.68 15.50
C ARG A 92 -12.84 -10.56 14.49
N GLY A 93 -13.16 -10.58 13.18
CA GLY A 93 -12.19 -10.41 12.10
C GLY A 93 -11.72 -11.70 11.43
N GLU A 94 -12.09 -12.88 11.94
CA GLU A 94 -11.66 -14.16 11.34
C GLU A 94 -12.20 -14.35 9.91
N VAL A 95 -13.43 -13.89 9.65
CA VAL A 95 -14.04 -13.96 8.33
C VAL A 95 -13.31 -13.04 7.35
N GLU A 96 -13.00 -11.82 7.79
CA GLU A 96 -12.28 -10.82 7.01
C GLU A 96 -10.90 -11.36 6.59
N ILE A 97 -10.09 -11.82 7.55
CA ILE A 97 -8.76 -12.38 7.28
C ILE A 97 -8.86 -13.61 6.36
N GLY A 98 -9.83 -14.51 6.61
CA GLY A 98 -10.03 -15.68 5.76
C GLY A 98 -10.33 -15.33 4.29
N LEU A 99 -11.12 -14.28 4.06
CA LEU A 99 -11.43 -13.79 2.72
C LEU A 99 -10.25 -13.02 2.10
N MET A 100 -9.54 -12.20 2.88
CA MET A 100 -8.34 -11.48 2.45
C MET A 100 -7.23 -12.44 2.03
N ASN A 101 -7.07 -13.58 2.72
CA ASN A 101 -6.12 -14.63 2.32
C ASN A 101 -6.42 -15.16 0.91
N GLN A 102 -7.69 -15.26 0.51
CA GLN A 102 -8.06 -15.67 -0.85
C GLN A 102 -7.82 -14.60 -1.91
N MET A 103 -7.72 -13.33 -1.51
CA MET A 103 -7.43 -12.22 -2.41
C MET A 103 -5.94 -12.12 -2.74
N GLY A 104 -5.04 -12.63 -1.88
CA GLY A 104 -3.60 -12.65 -2.08
C GLY A 104 -2.98 -11.25 -2.02
N TYR A 105 -3.19 -10.54 -0.94
CA TYR A 105 -2.52 -9.26 -0.68
C TYR A 105 -1.00 -9.42 -0.61
N ASP A 106 -0.28 -8.48 -1.19
CA ASP A 106 1.19 -8.41 -1.12
C ASP A 106 1.66 -7.71 0.17
N ALA A 107 0.86 -6.80 0.71
CA ALA A 107 0.98 -6.24 2.06
C ALA A 107 -0.32 -5.57 2.50
N VAL A 108 -0.53 -5.51 3.82
CA VAL A 108 -1.66 -4.84 4.48
C VAL A 108 -1.11 -4.01 5.63
N THR A 109 -1.65 -2.79 5.84
CA THR A 109 -1.31 -2.02 7.05
C THR A 109 -2.42 -2.11 8.10
N ILE A 110 -2.22 -1.45 9.23
CA ILE A 110 -3.09 -1.45 10.39
C ILE A 110 -3.79 -0.10 10.47
N GLY A 111 -5.14 -0.11 10.52
CA GLY A 111 -5.94 1.05 10.88
C GLY A 111 -6.30 1.03 12.37
N ASN A 112 -7.13 1.97 12.78
CA ASN A 112 -7.55 2.06 14.19
C ASN A 112 -8.58 0.97 14.58
N HIS A 113 -9.36 0.47 13.64
CA HIS A 113 -10.39 -0.54 13.92
C HIS A 113 -9.83 -1.96 14.03
N GLU A 114 -8.61 -2.24 13.65
CA GLU A 114 -7.93 -3.50 13.96
C GLU A 114 -7.74 -3.70 15.46
N PHE A 115 -7.75 -2.62 16.24
CA PHE A 115 -7.64 -2.65 17.71
C PHE A 115 -8.96 -2.91 18.45
N ASP A 116 -10.11 -2.91 17.81
CA ASP A 116 -11.44 -2.88 18.47
C ASP A 116 -11.65 -4.03 19.46
N PHE A 117 -11.12 -5.20 19.21
CA PHE A 117 -11.17 -6.35 20.13
C PHE A 117 -9.87 -6.59 20.91
N GLY A 118 -8.95 -5.62 20.93
CA GLY A 118 -7.69 -5.66 21.68
C GLY A 118 -6.61 -6.50 21.03
N LEU A 119 -5.42 -6.44 21.64
CA LEU A 119 -4.18 -6.98 21.07
C LEU A 119 -4.15 -8.51 20.98
N GLU A 120 -4.77 -9.23 21.90
CA GLU A 120 -4.85 -10.70 21.83
C GLU A 120 -5.62 -11.16 20.59
N ASN A 121 -6.77 -10.50 20.31
CA ASN A 121 -7.53 -10.79 19.10
C ASN A 121 -6.75 -10.39 17.85
N MET A 122 -6.14 -9.21 17.83
CA MET A 122 -5.30 -8.74 16.74
C MET A 122 -4.17 -9.74 16.44
N ALA A 123 -3.46 -10.20 17.47
CA ALA A 123 -2.39 -11.18 17.32
C ALA A 123 -2.88 -12.51 16.77
N LYS A 124 -4.06 -12.98 17.19
CA LYS A 124 -4.71 -14.16 16.62
C LYS A 124 -4.95 -13.98 15.13
N LEU A 125 -5.52 -12.86 14.71
CA LEU A 125 -5.81 -12.54 13.31
C LEU A 125 -4.53 -12.47 12.46
N PHE A 126 -3.50 -11.82 12.98
CA PHE A 126 -2.23 -11.69 12.24
C PHE A 126 -1.48 -13.01 12.10
N ARG A 127 -1.64 -13.96 13.05
CA ARG A 127 -1.14 -15.34 12.85
C ARG A 127 -1.91 -16.13 11.81
N MET A 128 -3.18 -15.79 11.55
CA MET A 128 -4.01 -16.40 10.50
C MET A 128 -3.74 -15.80 9.12
N ALA A 129 -3.21 -14.57 9.05
CA ALA A 129 -2.95 -13.87 7.81
C ALA A 129 -1.85 -14.57 7.00
N GLN A 130 -2.11 -14.78 5.68
CA GLN A 130 -1.15 -15.34 4.72
C GLN A 130 -0.44 -14.25 3.91
N PHE A 131 -0.51 -13.02 4.37
CA PHE A 131 0.12 -11.83 3.81
C PHE A 131 0.86 -11.08 4.92
N PRO A 132 1.91 -10.33 4.61
CA PRO A 132 2.60 -9.53 5.59
C PRO A 132 1.74 -8.35 6.07
N VAL A 133 1.69 -8.17 7.38
CA VAL A 133 1.16 -6.97 8.02
C VAL A 133 2.33 -6.03 8.27
N VAL A 134 2.23 -4.79 7.81
CA VAL A 134 3.30 -3.79 7.88
C VAL A 134 2.80 -2.56 8.63
N CYS A 135 3.52 -2.11 9.63
CA CYS A 135 3.32 -0.82 10.27
C CYS A 135 4.63 -0.35 10.90
N SER A 136 5.11 0.80 10.46
CA SER A 136 6.45 1.28 10.82
C SER A 136 6.46 2.19 12.04
N ASN A 137 5.32 2.77 12.40
CA ASN A 137 5.19 3.75 13.47
C ASN A 137 4.44 3.24 14.71
N TYR A 138 4.16 1.93 14.78
CA TYR A 138 3.71 1.29 16.02
C TYR A 138 4.81 0.39 16.58
N ASP A 139 5.16 0.58 17.84
CA ASP A 139 6.05 -0.30 18.58
C ASP A 139 5.21 -1.31 19.40
N PHE A 140 5.27 -2.57 19.00
CA PHE A 140 4.58 -3.68 19.64
C PHE A 140 5.45 -4.46 20.63
N THR A 141 6.64 -3.97 20.99
CA THR A 141 7.55 -4.65 21.93
C THR A 141 6.85 -4.91 23.25
N GLY A 142 6.93 -6.16 23.75
CA GLY A 142 6.27 -6.59 24.99
C GLY A 142 4.76 -6.79 24.88
N THR A 143 4.16 -6.71 23.69
CA THR A 143 2.73 -6.96 23.45
C THR A 143 2.47 -8.32 22.80
N PRO A 144 1.23 -8.82 22.78
CA PRO A 144 0.86 -10.04 22.05
C PRO A 144 1.17 -10.01 20.54
N CYS A 145 1.33 -8.82 19.96
CA CYS A 145 1.62 -8.60 18.54
C CYS A 145 3.12 -8.52 18.23
N GLU A 146 4.00 -8.63 19.22
CA GLU A 146 5.46 -8.60 19.01
C GLU A 146 5.90 -9.64 17.98
N GLY A 147 6.67 -9.18 16.96
CA GLY A 147 7.21 -10.00 15.88
C GLY A 147 6.20 -10.40 14.79
N LEU A 148 4.90 -10.10 14.94
CA LEU A 148 3.86 -10.38 13.94
C LEU A 148 3.75 -9.26 12.89
N VAL A 149 4.08 -8.04 13.27
CA VAL A 149 4.05 -6.86 12.40
C VAL A 149 5.46 -6.55 11.91
N LYS A 150 5.61 -6.21 10.64
CA LYS A 150 6.88 -5.83 10.04
C LYS A 150 7.00 -4.31 9.96
N ASP A 151 8.19 -3.80 10.27
CA ASP A 151 8.45 -2.38 10.09
C ASP A 151 8.40 -1.97 8.62
N TYR A 152 8.91 -2.81 7.74
CA TYR A 152 8.89 -2.65 6.27
C TYR A 152 9.10 -4.02 5.61
N ILE A 153 8.81 -4.07 4.31
CA ILE A 153 9.15 -5.23 3.46
C ILE A 153 9.74 -4.77 2.13
N THR A 154 10.37 -5.70 1.42
CA THR A 154 10.78 -5.49 0.03
C THR A 154 10.21 -6.58 -0.87
N LEU A 155 9.74 -6.19 -2.05
CA LEU A 155 9.20 -7.07 -3.08
C LEU A 155 9.97 -6.92 -4.38
N LYS A 156 9.88 -7.92 -5.26
CA LYS A 156 10.40 -7.82 -6.63
C LYS A 156 9.27 -8.07 -7.62
N ARG A 157 9.04 -7.14 -8.55
CA ARG A 157 8.09 -7.27 -9.66
C ARG A 157 8.66 -6.60 -10.92
N ASN A 158 8.54 -7.25 -12.05
CA ASN A 158 9.00 -6.74 -13.36
C ASN A 158 10.44 -6.22 -13.36
N GLY A 159 11.33 -6.89 -12.58
CA GLY A 159 12.72 -6.50 -12.41
C GLY A 159 12.94 -5.18 -11.69
N LEU A 160 11.95 -4.69 -10.93
CA LEU A 160 12.04 -3.59 -9.97
C LEU A 160 12.06 -4.16 -8.55
N LYS A 161 12.89 -3.57 -7.69
CA LYS A 161 12.85 -3.78 -6.23
C LYS A 161 11.98 -2.69 -5.61
N ILE A 162 10.93 -3.09 -4.92
CA ILE A 162 9.91 -2.21 -4.36
C ILE A 162 10.00 -2.30 -2.84
N GLY A 163 10.17 -1.16 -2.19
CA GLY A 163 10.13 -1.04 -0.74
C GLY A 163 8.75 -0.57 -0.28
N ILE A 164 8.21 -1.23 0.73
CA ILE A 164 6.93 -0.91 1.34
C ILE A 164 7.18 -0.62 2.81
N TYR A 165 6.76 0.55 3.28
CA TYR A 165 6.61 0.88 4.69
C TYR A 165 5.19 1.39 4.93
N ALA A 166 4.75 1.48 6.19
CA ALA A 166 3.38 1.85 6.45
C ALA A 166 3.24 2.69 7.73
N LEU A 167 2.20 3.51 7.78
CA LEU A 167 1.90 4.42 8.87
C LEU A 167 0.48 4.20 9.37
N GLY A 168 0.33 3.96 10.67
CA GLY A 168 -0.95 3.91 11.37
C GLY A 168 -1.31 5.24 12.02
N ALA A 169 -2.60 5.47 12.23
CA ALA A 169 -3.14 6.66 12.88
C ALA A 169 -2.75 6.75 14.37
N PRO A 170 -2.75 7.96 14.99
CA PRO A 170 -2.61 8.10 16.43
C PRO A 170 -3.66 7.29 17.16
N LEU A 171 -3.26 6.49 18.16
CA LEU A 171 -4.19 5.64 18.91
C LEU A 171 -5.01 6.43 19.94
N LYS A 172 -4.41 7.49 20.49
CA LYS A 172 -5.05 8.32 21.52
C LYS A 172 -6.30 9.02 20.97
N GLY A 173 -7.44 8.75 21.60
CA GLY A 173 -8.73 9.33 21.21
C GLY A 173 -9.46 8.57 20.10
N LEU A 174 -8.78 7.69 19.36
CA LEU A 174 -9.38 6.81 18.34
C LEU A 174 -9.64 5.40 18.88
N VAL A 175 -8.72 4.88 19.69
CA VAL A 175 -8.75 3.52 20.21
C VAL A 175 -8.93 3.56 21.73
N ALA A 176 -9.77 2.68 22.28
CA ALA A 176 -9.91 2.55 23.73
C ALA A 176 -8.56 2.10 24.35
N ASN A 177 -8.08 2.81 25.37
CA ASN A 177 -6.75 2.60 25.96
C ASN A 177 -6.46 1.12 26.29
N LYS A 178 -7.44 0.40 26.84
CA LYS A 178 -7.32 -1.02 27.17
C LYS A 178 -7.05 -1.94 25.96
N ASN A 179 -7.43 -1.48 24.76
CA ASN A 179 -7.30 -2.26 23.52
C ASN A 179 -5.94 -2.06 22.84
N CYS A 180 -5.18 -1.04 23.24
CA CYS A 180 -3.86 -0.73 22.69
C CYS A 180 -2.80 -0.55 23.79
N GLU A 181 -3.05 -1.09 25.00
CA GLU A 181 -2.13 -0.98 26.13
C GLU A 181 -0.77 -1.59 25.78
N GLY A 182 0.31 -0.84 26.02
CA GLY A 182 1.69 -1.25 25.73
C GLY A 182 2.16 -0.95 24.32
N VAL A 183 1.28 -0.51 23.40
CA VAL A 183 1.69 -0.11 22.04
C VAL A 183 2.27 1.30 22.04
N GLY A 184 3.52 1.43 21.58
CA GLY A 184 4.16 2.72 21.36
C GLY A 184 3.69 3.35 20.03
N PHE A 185 3.43 4.65 20.03
CA PHE A 185 3.20 5.43 18.81
C PHE A 185 4.40 6.30 18.51
N LEU A 186 5.01 6.10 17.36
CA LEU A 186 6.18 6.87 16.90
C LEU A 186 5.71 7.96 15.93
N ASP A 187 6.44 9.08 15.92
CA ASP A 187 6.15 10.19 15.02
C ASP A 187 6.16 9.74 13.56
N PRO A 188 5.09 9.95 12.78
CA PRO A 188 4.99 9.47 11.40
C PRO A 188 6.02 10.11 10.45
N ILE A 189 6.40 11.36 10.68
CA ILE A 189 7.35 12.09 9.85
C ILE A 189 8.77 11.52 10.04
N GLU A 190 9.21 11.39 11.29
CA GLU A 190 10.54 10.85 11.60
C GLU A 190 10.61 9.36 11.21
N THR A 191 9.52 8.62 11.40
CA THR A 191 9.39 7.23 10.92
C THR A 191 9.53 7.14 9.41
N SER A 192 8.85 8.02 8.67
CA SER A 192 8.94 8.05 7.21
C SER A 192 10.35 8.38 6.73
N LYS A 193 11.00 9.39 7.30
CA LYS A 193 12.40 9.74 6.99
C LYS A 193 13.32 8.53 7.18
N LYS A 194 13.21 7.84 8.32
CA LYS A 194 14.00 6.65 8.64
C LYS A 194 13.80 5.53 7.63
N TYR A 195 12.56 5.14 7.33
CA TYR A 195 12.31 3.98 6.48
C TYR A 195 12.50 4.27 4.99
N ILE A 196 12.26 5.48 4.53
CA ILE A 196 12.63 5.89 3.17
C ILE A 196 14.15 5.82 3.00
N ASP A 197 14.95 6.31 3.96
CA ASP A 197 16.42 6.22 3.91
C ASP A 197 16.89 4.75 3.86
N ILE A 198 16.36 3.89 4.73
CA ILE A 198 16.63 2.46 4.73
C ILE A 198 16.31 1.84 3.37
N LEU A 199 15.11 2.08 2.85
CA LEU A 199 14.65 1.48 1.59
C LEU A 199 15.45 1.97 0.38
N ARG A 200 15.81 3.26 0.33
CA ARG A 200 16.59 3.83 -0.77
C ARG A 200 18.07 3.48 -0.68
N HIS A 201 18.68 3.63 0.47
CA HIS A 201 20.14 3.59 0.59
C HIS A 201 20.68 2.23 1.05
N ARG A 202 20.02 1.53 1.97
CA ARG A 202 20.43 0.20 2.41
C ARG A 202 19.85 -0.90 1.52
N GLU A 203 18.53 -0.90 1.33
CA GLU A 203 17.83 -1.91 0.53
C GLU A 203 17.95 -1.70 -0.98
N LYS A 204 18.33 -0.49 -1.44
CA LYS A 204 18.47 -0.13 -2.86
C LYS A 204 17.18 -0.35 -3.66
N CYS A 205 16.05 0.04 -3.09
CA CYS A 205 14.76 -0.05 -3.77
C CYS A 205 14.66 0.93 -4.92
N ASP A 206 14.18 0.44 -6.07
CA ASP A 206 13.87 1.28 -7.24
C ASP A 206 12.61 2.13 -6.99
N VAL A 207 11.65 1.59 -6.22
CA VAL A 207 10.37 2.23 -5.89
C VAL A 207 10.13 2.13 -4.39
N VAL A 208 9.62 3.21 -3.78
CA VAL A 208 9.20 3.25 -2.36
C VAL A 208 7.75 3.67 -2.27
N ILE A 209 6.92 2.84 -1.65
CA ILE A 209 5.48 3.04 -1.46
C ILE A 209 5.19 3.10 0.04
N CYS A 210 4.36 4.06 0.44
CA CYS A 210 3.79 4.13 1.78
C CYS A 210 2.35 3.64 1.76
N LEU A 211 2.00 2.69 2.64
CA LEU A 211 0.61 2.40 2.98
C LEU A 211 0.24 3.29 4.17
N SER A 212 -0.63 4.25 3.98
CA SER A 212 -0.95 5.23 5.02
C SER A 212 -2.36 5.04 5.54
N HIS A 213 -2.50 4.96 6.86
CA HIS A 213 -3.77 5.08 7.55
C HIS A 213 -3.83 6.37 8.39
N LEU A 214 -3.22 7.45 7.90
CA LEU A 214 -3.21 8.77 8.56
C LEU A 214 -4.37 9.65 8.10
N GLY A 215 -4.78 9.53 6.84
CA GLY A 215 -5.81 10.36 6.21
C GLY A 215 -5.23 11.49 5.37
N TRP A 216 -5.94 11.87 4.29
CA TRP A 216 -5.46 12.83 3.29
C TRP A 216 -5.22 14.23 3.84
N ALA A 217 -6.26 14.91 4.28
CA ALA A 217 -6.17 16.35 4.58
C ALA A 217 -6.73 16.74 5.96
N VAL A 218 -7.60 15.95 6.55
CA VAL A 218 -8.31 16.27 7.81
C VAL A 218 -8.02 15.18 8.83
N SER A 219 -6.85 15.26 9.46
CA SER A 219 -6.44 14.38 10.54
C SER A 219 -5.38 15.08 11.39
N GLU A 220 -4.93 14.45 12.48
CA GLU A 220 -3.84 14.99 13.31
C GLU A 220 -2.50 15.01 12.55
N TYR A 221 -2.25 14.00 11.71
CA TYR A 221 -1.07 13.86 10.86
C TYR A 221 -1.48 13.58 9.40
N PRO A 222 -1.98 14.59 8.66
CA PRO A 222 -2.46 14.33 7.30
C PRO A 222 -1.33 13.93 6.35
N ASP A 223 -1.68 13.08 5.37
CA ASP A 223 -0.72 12.59 4.35
C ASP A 223 0.00 13.74 3.65
N GLN A 224 -0.71 14.80 3.31
CA GLN A 224 -0.13 16.01 2.72
C GLN A 224 1.01 16.59 3.57
N HIS A 225 0.88 16.53 4.90
CA HIS A 225 1.90 17.09 5.79
C HIS A 225 3.15 16.21 5.84
N PHE A 226 3.04 14.90 6.11
CA PHE A 226 4.24 14.07 6.16
C PHE A 226 4.94 14.00 4.79
N MET A 227 4.19 14.00 3.69
CA MET A 227 4.74 14.02 2.33
C MET A 227 5.62 15.25 2.10
N SER A 228 5.22 16.42 2.60
CA SER A 228 5.99 17.66 2.47
C SER A 228 7.31 17.68 3.25
N GLU A 229 7.46 16.80 4.25
CA GLU A 229 8.62 16.73 5.14
C GLU A 229 9.66 15.67 4.75
N VAL A 230 9.32 14.80 3.77
CA VAL A 230 10.17 13.69 3.34
C VAL A 230 10.70 13.87 1.92
N GLN A 231 11.66 13.04 1.53
CA GLN A 231 12.21 12.96 0.18
C GLN A 231 12.47 11.51 -0.20
N GLY A 232 12.18 11.15 -1.45
CA GLY A 232 12.47 9.80 -1.94
C GLY A 232 11.29 8.83 -1.86
N LEU A 233 10.09 9.32 -1.58
CA LEU A 233 8.82 8.60 -1.72
C LEU A 233 8.34 8.67 -3.18
N ASP A 234 7.65 7.63 -3.66
CA ASP A 234 7.11 7.60 -5.02
C ASP A 234 5.58 7.53 -5.06
N LEU A 235 4.95 6.95 -4.03
CA LEU A 235 3.50 6.75 -3.99
C LEU A 235 3.03 6.61 -2.54
N VAL A 236 1.88 7.20 -2.23
CA VAL A 236 1.08 6.93 -1.03
C VAL A 236 -0.20 6.21 -1.45
N LEU A 237 -0.58 5.20 -0.70
CA LEU A 237 -1.87 4.55 -0.77
C LEU A 237 -2.55 4.81 0.57
N GLY A 238 -3.51 5.72 0.57
CA GLY A 238 -4.10 6.30 1.78
C GLY A 238 -5.35 5.57 2.29
N GLY A 239 -5.80 5.94 3.48
CA GLY A 239 -7.00 5.44 4.16
C GLY A 239 -7.49 6.39 5.25
N HIS A 240 -8.25 5.88 6.23
CA HIS A 240 -8.71 6.52 7.45
C HIS A 240 -9.81 7.58 7.27
N THR A 241 -9.63 8.58 6.43
CA THR A 241 -10.61 9.68 6.26
C THR A 241 -11.74 9.35 5.28
N HIS A 242 -11.75 8.13 4.73
CA HIS A 242 -12.74 7.67 3.76
C HIS A 242 -12.86 8.60 2.54
N THR A 243 -11.79 9.29 2.19
CA THR A 243 -11.76 10.18 1.04
C THR A 243 -11.90 9.36 -0.24
N TYR A 244 -12.83 9.73 -1.11
CA TYR A 244 -12.93 9.14 -2.44
C TYR A 244 -12.23 10.03 -3.45
N MET A 245 -11.16 9.53 -4.02
CA MET A 245 -10.36 10.19 -5.05
C MET A 245 -10.66 9.56 -6.40
N PRO A 246 -11.51 10.17 -7.24
CA PRO A 246 -11.79 9.63 -8.58
C PRO A 246 -10.59 9.74 -9.51
N THR A 247 -9.62 10.56 -9.16
CA THR A 247 -8.31 10.73 -9.80
C THR A 247 -7.27 10.89 -8.71
N LEU A 248 -6.00 10.62 -9.04
CA LEU A 248 -4.90 10.82 -8.10
C LEU A 248 -4.85 12.26 -7.59
N GLU A 249 -4.69 12.40 -6.29
CA GLU A 249 -4.31 13.66 -5.67
C GLU A 249 -2.78 13.72 -5.52
N TYR A 250 -2.24 14.92 -5.35
CA TYR A 250 -0.78 15.13 -5.28
C TYR A 250 -0.43 16.10 -4.17
N ALA A 251 0.66 15.80 -3.48
CA ALA A 251 1.29 16.74 -2.57
C ALA A 251 2.80 16.86 -2.89
N PRO A 252 3.41 18.05 -2.72
CA PRO A 252 4.85 18.20 -2.92
C PRO A 252 5.63 17.50 -1.81
N ASP A 253 6.72 16.84 -2.17
CA ASP A 253 7.73 16.42 -1.21
C ASP A 253 8.63 17.61 -0.78
N LYS A 254 9.58 17.36 0.11
CA LYS A 254 10.51 18.37 0.60
C LYS A 254 11.32 19.06 -0.51
N THR A 255 11.43 18.46 -1.70
CA THR A 255 12.12 19.03 -2.87
C THR A 255 11.19 19.72 -3.85
N GLY A 256 9.88 19.66 -3.63
CA GLY A 256 8.84 20.14 -4.54
C GLY A 256 8.38 19.12 -5.58
N LYS A 257 8.92 17.88 -5.57
CA LYS A 257 8.43 16.80 -6.43
C LYS A 257 7.02 16.43 -6.00
N GLN A 258 6.09 16.39 -6.97
CA GLN A 258 4.71 15.98 -6.72
C GLN A 258 4.65 14.46 -6.51
N ILE A 259 4.20 14.03 -5.34
CA ILE A 259 4.00 12.63 -4.97
C ILE A 259 2.51 12.32 -5.07
N PRO A 260 2.10 11.28 -5.81
CA PRO A 260 0.71 10.86 -5.88
C PRO A 260 0.23 10.19 -4.59
N ASP A 261 -1.04 10.42 -4.27
CA ASP A 261 -1.81 9.72 -3.25
C ASP A 261 -3.14 9.26 -3.85
N ASP A 262 -3.65 8.12 -3.36
CA ASP A 262 -4.94 7.57 -3.76
C ASP A 262 -5.68 6.97 -2.56
N GLN A 263 -6.99 7.32 -2.42
CA GLN A 263 -7.91 6.73 -1.47
C GLN A 263 -9.22 6.35 -2.17
N ASN A 264 -9.81 5.22 -1.80
CA ASN A 264 -10.96 4.63 -2.49
C ASN A 264 -12.28 4.75 -1.71
N GLY A 265 -12.45 5.79 -0.91
CA GLY A 265 -13.61 5.93 -0.04
C GLY A 265 -13.62 4.85 1.03
N LYS A 266 -14.74 4.15 1.20
CA LYS A 266 -14.89 3.07 2.17
C LYS A 266 -15.75 1.91 1.65
N HIS A 267 -15.84 0.84 2.47
CA HIS A 267 -16.64 -0.37 2.23
C HIS A 267 -16.16 -1.20 1.02
N GLY A 268 -15.01 -0.87 0.43
CA GLY A 268 -14.46 -1.58 -0.73
C GLY A 268 -15.42 -1.60 -1.93
N VAL A 269 -16.19 -0.51 -2.11
CA VAL A 269 -17.03 -0.29 -3.28
C VAL A 269 -16.18 0.05 -4.49
N PHE A 270 -15.14 0.83 -4.26
CA PHE A 270 -14.12 1.18 -5.23
C PHE A 270 -12.82 0.47 -4.89
N ILE A 271 -12.03 0.19 -5.91
CA ILE A 271 -10.69 -0.39 -5.82
C ILE A 271 -9.79 0.46 -6.69
N GLY A 272 -8.73 1.01 -6.11
CA GLY A 272 -7.74 1.78 -6.83
C GLY A 272 -6.99 0.89 -7.82
N LYS A 273 -6.76 1.40 -9.03
CA LYS A 273 -5.92 0.75 -10.03
C LYS A 273 -4.95 1.74 -10.62
N LEU A 274 -3.69 1.59 -10.34
CA LEU A 274 -2.60 2.46 -10.76
C LEU A 274 -1.68 1.70 -11.72
N VAL A 275 -1.20 2.39 -12.74
CA VAL A 275 -0.16 1.89 -13.65
C VAL A 275 1.04 2.83 -13.56
N LEU A 276 2.05 2.42 -12.81
CA LEU A 276 3.27 3.18 -12.64
C LEU A 276 4.26 2.81 -13.75
N THR A 277 4.84 3.82 -14.41
CA THR A 277 5.83 3.60 -15.48
C THR A 277 7.18 4.16 -15.06
N PHE A 278 8.22 3.35 -15.16
CA PHE A 278 9.59 3.69 -14.82
C PHE A 278 10.49 3.56 -16.04
N GLU A 279 11.34 4.56 -16.27
CA GLU A 279 12.42 4.50 -17.27
C GLU A 279 13.73 4.18 -16.57
N LYS A 280 14.38 3.10 -17.01
CA LYS A 280 15.65 2.64 -16.43
C LYS A 280 16.74 2.60 -17.52
#